data_58adaf7192beac0fc7ce1ca00c70798c
#
_entry.id   58adaf7192beac0fc7ce1ca00c70798c
#
_cell.length_a   1.000
_cell.length_b   1.000
_cell.length_c   1.000
_cell.angle_alpha   90.00
_cell.angle_beta   90.00
_cell.angle_gamma   90.00
#
_symmetry.space_group_name_H-M   'P 1'
#
loop_
_entity.id
_entity.type
_entity.pdbx_description
1 polymer ?
#
loop_
_entity_poly.entity_id
_entity_poly.type
_entity_poly.pdbx_seq_one_letter_code
_entity_poly.pdbx_strand_id
1 'polypeptide(L)'
;MSRSCVSGGRTRLSGINKEGKVIFENIIMTEIASKHGLVSKQPFELYMAFVDMRNFLQFLPDEKRGEIEADYDTISATVQGFKIGVMVKNRTPYSCIEFVDNGAPFQFGGSLHFDAVPSDPSKTDFHIEFHAELNLMMKMMLGGKIREAMNKMVDGLVAMSEGRMPDGIDEETIRKMKEKLGGNQ
;
A
#
# COMPACT_ATOMS: atom_id res chain seq x y z
N MET A 1 -1.89 -21.69 -12.43
CA MET A 1 -0.89 -22.42 -11.63
C MET A 1 -0.26 -21.46 -10.65
N SER A 2 -0.72 -21.51 -9.42
CA SER A 2 -0.27 -20.66 -8.30
C SER A 2 1.12 -21.14 -7.87
N ARG A 3 2.14 -20.33 -8.01
CA ARG A 3 3.46 -20.62 -7.41
C ARG A 3 3.45 -20.12 -5.97
N SER A 4 3.21 -21.04 -5.06
CA SER A 4 3.44 -20.87 -3.63
C SER A 4 4.94 -20.67 -3.38
N CYS A 5 5.34 -19.46 -3.01
CA CYS A 5 6.70 -19.22 -2.48
C CYS A 5 6.72 -19.60 -1.01
N VAL A 6 7.45 -20.66 -0.71
CA VAL A 6 7.70 -21.15 0.66
C VAL A 6 8.53 -20.10 1.40
N SER A 7 7.98 -19.53 2.47
CA SER A 7 8.66 -18.60 3.36
C SER A 7 9.59 -19.36 4.32
N GLY A 8 10.89 -19.33 4.03
CA GLY A 8 11.92 -19.74 4.98
C GLY A 8 12.29 -18.59 5.90
N GLY A 9 12.05 -18.72 7.20
CA GLY A 9 12.54 -17.77 8.20
C GLY A 9 14.06 -17.68 8.13
N ARG A 10 14.61 -16.48 8.02
CA ARG A 10 16.05 -16.21 8.10
C ARG A 10 16.38 -15.62 9.47
N THR A 11 17.35 -16.21 10.14
CA THR A 11 17.92 -15.65 11.38
C THR A 11 19.01 -14.66 10.98
N ARG A 12 18.86 -13.39 11.37
CA ARG A 12 19.86 -12.35 11.14
C ARG A 12 20.56 -12.00 12.44
N LEU A 13 21.87 -11.78 12.39
CA LEU A 13 22.65 -11.23 13.50
C LEU A 13 22.21 -9.78 13.74
N SER A 14 21.59 -9.51 14.89
CA SER A 14 21.08 -8.18 15.25
C SER A 14 22.11 -7.31 15.99
N GLY A 15 23.15 -7.91 16.56
CA GLY A 15 24.19 -7.21 17.27
C GLY A 15 24.76 -7.98 18.46
N ILE A 16 25.68 -7.34 19.17
CA ILE A 16 26.27 -7.85 20.41
C ILE A 16 25.76 -6.97 21.55
N ASN A 17 25.18 -7.56 22.60
CA ASN A 17 24.73 -6.80 23.78
C ASN A 17 25.95 -6.31 24.59
N LYS A 18 25.69 -5.47 25.59
CA LYS A 18 26.74 -4.92 26.50
C LYS A 18 27.54 -5.99 27.26
N GLU A 19 27.08 -7.24 27.25
CA GLU A 19 27.73 -8.40 27.87
C GLU A 19 28.48 -9.29 26.87
N GLY A 20 28.61 -8.85 25.59
CA GLY A 20 29.30 -9.61 24.54
C GLY A 20 28.52 -10.79 23.96
N LYS A 21 27.21 -10.91 24.29
CA LYS A 21 26.39 -12.00 23.81
C LYS A 21 25.75 -11.66 22.48
N VAL A 22 25.87 -12.55 21.51
CA VAL A 22 25.27 -12.43 20.19
C VAL A 22 23.76 -12.54 20.30
N ILE A 23 23.04 -11.51 19.87
CA ILE A 23 21.58 -11.49 19.83
C ILE A 23 21.14 -11.94 18.45
N PHE A 24 20.42 -13.05 18.39
CA PHE A 24 19.74 -13.50 17.19
C PHE A 24 18.28 -13.04 17.27
N GLU A 25 17.88 -12.11 16.40
CA GLU A 25 16.47 -11.82 16.22
C GLU A 25 15.89 -12.81 15.23
N ASN A 26 14.84 -13.51 15.63
CA ASN A 26 14.03 -14.30 14.72
C ASN A 26 13.20 -13.34 13.86
N ILE A 27 13.75 -12.96 12.71
CA ILE A 27 13.03 -12.21 11.70
C ILE A 27 12.16 -13.19 10.93
N ILE A 28 10.86 -12.95 10.93
CA ILE A 28 9.89 -13.79 10.26
C ILE A 28 9.34 -12.99 9.08
N MET A 29 9.44 -13.55 7.87
CA MET A 29 8.70 -13.04 6.74
C MET A 29 7.20 -13.15 7.06
N THR A 30 6.53 -12.01 7.16
CA THR A 30 5.11 -11.92 7.46
C THR A 30 4.39 -11.48 6.20
N GLU A 31 3.44 -12.29 5.75
CA GLU A 31 2.57 -11.99 4.61
C GLU A 31 1.20 -11.56 5.13
N ILE A 32 0.67 -10.49 4.59
CA ILE A 32 -0.61 -9.91 4.95
C ILE A 32 -1.32 -9.56 3.64
N ALA A 33 -2.53 -10.09 3.43
CA ALA A 33 -3.38 -9.70 2.33
C ALA A 33 -4.56 -8.85 2.82
N SER A 34 -4.98 -7.90 2.00
CA SER A 34 -6.24 -7.20 2.19
C SER A 34 -7.42 -8.12 1.83
N LYS A 35 -8.62 -7.65 2.08
CA LYS A 35 -9.81 -8.18 1.43
C LYS A 35 -9.80 -7.82 -0.06
N HIS A 36 -10.59 -8.54 -0.85
CA HIS A 36 -10.91 -8.21 -2.22
C HIS A 36 -12.04 -7.18 -2.27
N GLY A 37 -11.99 -6.26 -3.22
CA GLY A 37 -13.03 -5.25 -3.45
C GLY A 37 -13.37 -5.12 -4.92
N LEU A 38 -14.65 -5.16 -5.22
CA LEU A 38 -15.16 -4.95 -6.59
C LEU A 38 -15.29 -3.44 -6.85
N VAL A 39 -14.33 -2.90 -7.60
CA VAL A 39 -14.29 -1.49 -7.99
C VAL A 39 -15.00 -1.31 -9.33
N SER A 40 -15.97 -0.38 -9.41
CA SER A 40 -16.74 -0.07 -10.62
C SER A 40 -15.93 0.80 -11.60
N LYS A 41 -14.77 0.28 -11.99
CA LYS A 41 -13.82 0.82 -12.97
C LYS A 41 -13.13 -0.35 -13.67
N GLN A 42 -12.79 -0.16 -14.94
CA GLN A 42 -12.03 -1.16 -15.68
C GLN A 42 -10.59 -1.26 -15.15
N PRO A 43 -9.92 -2.42 -15.27
CA PRO A 43 -8.56 -2.60 -14.75
C PRO A 43 -7.57 -1.54 -15.24
N PHE A 44 -7.64 -1.14 -16.51
CA PHE A 44 -6.72 -0.12 -17.04
C PHE A 44 -6.97 1.27 -16.43
N GLU A 45 -8.22 1.65 -16.17
CA GLU A 45 -8.56 2.95 -15.56
C GLU A 45 -8.03 3.03 -14.13
N LEU A 46 -8.26 1.95 -13.36
CA LEU A 46 -7.78 1.87 -12.00
C LEU A 46 -6.25 1.80 -11.95
N TYR A 47 -5.63 0.98 -12.80
CA TYR A 47 -4.17 0.91 -12.92
C TYR A 47 -3.55 2.29 -13.24
N MET A 48 -4.15 3.06 -14.16
CA MET A 48 -3.65 4.39 -14.53
C MET A 48 -3.72 5.40 -13.37
N ALA A 49 -4.65 5.22 -12.44
CA ALA A 49 -4.72 6.05 -11.23
C ALA A 49 -3.55 5.76 -10.25
N PHE A 50 -3.01 4.54 -10.27
CA PHE A 50 -1.94 4.10 -9.36
C PHE A 50 -0.55 4.04 -10.00
N VAL A 51 -0.44 4.16 -11.34
CA VAL A 51 0.84 4.04 -12.05
C VAL A 51 1.85 5.13 -11.67
N ASP A 52 1.37 6.27 -11.27
CA ASP A 52 2.17 7.44 -10.86
C ASP A 52 1.96 7.70 -9.37
N MET A 53 3.02 7.58 -8.56
CA MET A 53 2.94 7.76 -7.11
C MET A 53 2.51 9.17 -6.70
N ARG A 54 2.69 10.19 -7.55
CA ARG A 54 2.21 11.56 -7.31
C ARG A 54 0.68 11.62 -7.20
N ASN A 55 -0.02 10.71 -7.84
CA ASN A 55 -1.48 10.65 -7.77
C ASN A 55 -1.99 10.36 -6.34
N PHE A 56 -1.19 9.68 -5.51
CA PHE A 56 -1.54 9.43 -4.11
C PHE A 56 -1.65 10.72 -3.28
N LEU A 57 -0.93 11.79 -3.65
CA LEU A 57 -1.03 13.07 -2.96
C LEU A 57 -2.44 13.67 -3.03
N GLN A 58 -3.23 13.30 -4.04
CA GLN A 58 -4.60 13.79 -4.20
C GLN A 58 -5.56 13.20 -3.15
N PHE A 59 -5.22 12.03 -2.61
CA PHE A 59 -6.03 11.34 -1.59
C PHE A 59 -5.67 11.77 -0.16
N LEU A 60 -4.70 12.67 0.01
CA LEU A 60 -4.24 13.12 1.30
C LEU A 60 -4.87 14.47 1.66
N PRO A 61 -5.21 14.70 2.94
CA PRO A 61 -5.58 16.04 3.43
C PRO A 61 -4.49 17.05 3.12
N ASP A 62 -4.88 18.29 2.80
CA ASP A 62 -3.95 19.35 2.40
C ASP A 62 -2.86 19.60 3.45
N GLU A 63 -3.20 19.47 4.74
CA GLU A 63 -2.28 19.66 5.88
C GLU A 63 -1.14 18.64 5.89
N LYS A 64 -1.38 17.45 5.35
CA LYS A 64 -0.38 16.35 5.32
C LYS A 64 0.43 16.27 4.03
N ARG A 65 0.00 16.98 2.97
CA ARG A 65 0.71 16.93 1.68
C ARG A 65 2.12 17.51 1.74
N GLY A 66 2.34 18.52 2.60
CA GLY A 66 3.65 19.13 2.78
C GLY A 66 4.69 18.24 3.48
N GLU A 67 4.24 17.18 4.15
CA GLU A 67 5.09 16.22 4.85
C GLU A 67 5.47 15.01 3.98
N ILE A 68 4.92 14.94 2.76
CA ILE A 68 5.06 13.81 1.86
C ILE A 68 5.73 14.24 0.57
N GLU A 69 6.81 13.56 0.25
CA GLU A 69 7.52 13.70 -1.02
C GLU A 69 7.07 12.57 -1.96
N ALA A 70 6.70 12.93 -3.19
CA ALA A 70 6.33 11.95 -4.21
C ALA A 70 6.88 12.34 -5.58
N ASP A 71 7.37 11.37 -6.30
CA ASP A 71 7.66 11.43 -7.72
C ASP A 71 6.94 10.30 -8.47
N TYR A 72 7.30 10.04 -9.72
CA TYR A 72 6.64 9.02 -10.53
C TYR A 72 6.76 7.61 -9.93
N ASP A 73 7.92 7.28 -9.34
CA ASP A 73 8.24 5.94 -8.85
C ASP A 73 8.25 5.83 -7.32
N THR A 74 8.31 6.94 -6.60
CA THR A 74 8.46 6.92 -5.15
C THR A 74 7.44 7.79 -4.43
N ILE A 75 7.09 7.38 -3.23
CA ILE A 75 6.38 8.23 -2.26
C ILE A 75 6.98 7.98 -0.87
N SER A 76 7.24 9.04 -0.13
CA SER A 76 7.83 8.95 1.21
C SER A 76 7.32 10.04 2.13
N ALA A 77 7.28 9.73 3.41
CA ALA A 77 6.93 10.65 4.48
C ALA A 77 7.95 10.58 5.62
N THR A 78 8.13 11.67 6.35
CA THR A 78 8.92 11.67 7.57
C THR A 78 7.98 11.51 8.77
N VAL A 79 8.10 10.38 9.47
CA VAL A 79 7.30 10.05 10.64
C VAL A 79 8.23 9.91 11.84
N GLN A 80 8.05 10.77 12.86
CA GLN A 80 8.86 10.76 14.08
C GLN A 80 10.39 10.81 13.82
N GLY A 81 10.80 11.55 12.79
CA GLY A 81 12.22 11.69 12.41
C GLY A 81 12.76 10.55 11.53
N PHE A 82 11.96 9.56 11.19
CA PHE A 82 12.33 8.49 10.27
C PHE A 82 11.65 8.72 8.90
N LYS A 83 12.45 8.66 7.84
CA LYS A 83 11.89 8.66 6.47
C LYS A 83 11.37 7.25 6.18
N ILE A 84 10.08 7.16 5.90
CA ILE A 84 9.41 5.91 5.51
C ILE A 84 8.81 6.13 4.14
N GLY A 85 9.12 5.26 3.20
CA GLY A 85 8.61 5.38 1.87
C GLY A 85 8.49 4.06 1.15
N VAL A 86 7.86 4.11 -0.01
CA VAL A 86 7.79 3.01 -0.96
C VAL A 86 8.36 3.45 -2.31
N MET A 87 8.94 2.51 -3.03
CA MET A 87 9.41 2.67 -4.39
C MET A 87 8.78 1.58 -5.25
N VAL A 88 8.27 1.96 -6.41
CA VAL A 88 7.76 1.00 -7.39
C VAL A 88 8.93 0.20 -7.95
N LYS A 89 8.85 -1.11 -7.81
CA LYS A 89 9.84 -2.07 -8.30
C LYS A 89 9.53 -2.56 -9.70
N ASN A 90 8.26 -2.80 -9.98
CA ASN A 90 7.81 -3.33 -11.27
C ASN A 90 6.36 -2.90 -11.55
N ARG A 91 6.05 -2.79 -12.83
CA ARG A 91 4.69 -2.52 -13.33
C ARG A 91 4.35 -3.53 -14.41
N THR A 92 3.37 -4.39 -14.13
CA THR A 92 2.74 -5.22 -15.15
C THR A 92 1.50 -4.48 -15.64
N PRO A 93 1.50 -3.98 -16.89
CA PRO A 93 0.43 -3.12 -17.38
C PRO A 93 -0.96 -3.70 -17.14
N TYR A 94 -1.83 -2.88 -16.55
CA TYR A 94 -3.25 -3.14 -16.27
C TYR A 94 -3.54 -4.31 -15.32
N SER A 95 -2.52 -4.90 -14.71
CA SER A 95 -2.67 -6.08 -13.87
C SER A 95 -2.05 -5.93 -12.49
N CYS A 96 -0.82 -5.41 -12.38
CA CYS A 96 -0.12 -5.40 -11.09
C CYS A 96 0.90 -4.26 -11.00
N ILE A 97 1.03 -3.68 -9.80
CA ILE A 97 2.14 -2.78 -9.45
C ILE A 97 2.82 -3.34 -8.21
N GLU A 98 4.09 -3.72 -8.34
CA GLU A 98 4.92 -4.18 -7.24
C GLU A 98 5.70 -3.02 -6.63
N PHE A 99 5.80 -2.98 -5.32
CA PHE A 99 6.56 -1.98 -4.58
C PHE A 99 7.44 -2.61 -3.50
N VAL A 100 8.48 -1.88 -3.14
CA VAL A 100 9.42 -2.22 -2.04
C VAL A 100 9.62 -1.02 -1.15
N ASP A 101 10.17 -1.24 0.03
CA ASP A 101 10.54 -0.16 0.93
C ASP A 101 11.56 0.80 0.31
N ASN A 102 11.49 2.07 0.72
CA ASN A 102 12.43 3.12 0.33
C ASN A 102 12.88 3.88 1.58
N GLY A 103 13.85 3.28 2.31
CA GLY A 103 14.47 3.88 3.49
C GLY A 103 13.79 3.58 4.82
N ALA A 104 12.89 2.60 4.89
CA ALA A 104 12.31 2.16 6.15
C ALA A 104 13.34 1.43 7.03
N PRO A 105 13.14 1.40 8.36
CA PRO A 105 14.02 0.69 9.29
C PRO A 105 13.90 -0.83 9.22
N PHE A 106 12.96 -1.37 8.44
CA PHE A 106 12.75 -2.80 8.18
C PHE A 106 12.40 -3.01 6.71
N GLN A 107 12.72 -4.18 6.18
CA GLN A 107 12.42 -4.52 4.79
C GLN A 107 10.95 -4.89 4.65
N PHE A 108 10.29 -4.29 3.68
CA PHE A 108 8.93 -4.66 3.28
C PHE A 108 8.73 -4.47 1.77
N GLY A 109 7.68 -5.05 1.27
CA GLY A 109 7.23 -4.86 -0.09
C GLY A 109 5.80 -5.34 -0.24
N GLY A 110 5.29 -5.27 -1.44
CA GLY A 110 3.95 -5.73 -1.74
C GLY A 110 3.55 -5.49 -3.17
N SER A 111 2.28 -5.70 -3.44
CA SER A 111 1.70 -5.53 -4.77
C SER A 111 0.25 -5.07 -4.69
N LEU A 112 -0.12 -4.25 -5.66
CA LEU A 112 -1.50 -3.86 -5.96
C LEU A 112 -1.95 -4.70 -7.15
N HIS A 113 -3.05 -5.42 -7.02
CA HIS A 113 -3.61 -6.28 -8.05
C HIS A 113 -4.87 -5.68 -8.65
N PHE A 114 -4.97 -5.72 -9.97
CA PHE A 114 -6.06 -5.17 -10.77
C PHE A 114 -6.63 -6.26 -11.67
N ASP A 115 -7.38 -7.20 -11.09
CA ASP A 115 -7.86 -8.37 -11.81
C ASP A 115 -9.18 -8.07 -12.51
N ALA A 116 -9.26 -8.43 -13.79
CA ALA A 116 -10.51 -8.31 -14.53
C ALA A 116 -11.56 -9.28 -13.98
N VAL A 117 -12.78 -8.81 -13.79
CA VAL A 117 -13.92 -9.65 -13.41
C VAL A 117 -14.47 -10.35 -14.65
N PRO A 118 -14.37 -11.68 -14.79
CA PRO A 118 -14.78 -12.38 -16.01
C PRO A 118 -16.26 -12.19 -16.37
N SER A 119 -17.12 -12.01 -15.35
CA SER A 119 -18.58 -11.81 -15.54
C SER A 119 -18.94 -10.35 -15.81
N ASP A 120 -18.06 -9.40 -15.57
CA ASP A 120 -18.31 -7.97 -15.74
C ASP A 120 -16.99 -7.21 -16.05
N PRO A 121 -16.64 -7.06 -17.34
CA PRO A 121 -15.39 -6.39 -17.74
C PRO A 121 -15.31 -4.90 -17.37
N SER A 122 -16.42 -4.29 -16.93
CA SER A 122 -16.46 -2.91 -16.45
C SER A 122 -15.97 -2.76 -15.01
N LYS A 123 -15.68 -3.88 -14.34
CA LYS A 123 -15.25 -3.92 -12.94
C LYS A 123 -13.86 -4.55 -12.79
N THR A 124 -13.21 -4.16 -11.71
CA THR A 124 -11.94 -4.70 -11.26
C THR A 124 -12.10 -5.35 -9.90
N ASP A 125 -11.60 -6.57 -9.75
CA ASP A 125 -11.34 -7.16 -8.44
C ASP A 125 -9.97 -6.63 -7.97
N PHE A 126 -10.02 -5.72 -7.01
CA PHE A 126 -8.83 -5.06 -6.46
C PHE A 126 -8.47 -5.62 -5.10
N HIS A 127 -7.22 -5.98 -4.91
CA HIS A 127 -6.68 -6.37 -3.61
C HIS A 127 -5.21 -5.97 -3.48
N ILE A 128 -4.70 -6.00 -2.25
CA ILE A 128 -3.34 -5.61 -1.88
C ILE A 128 -2.69 -6.79 -1.17
N GLU A 129 -1.50 -7.16 -1.61
CA GLU A 129 -0.62 -8.06 -0.90
C GLU A 129 0.55 -7.27 -0.30
N PHE A 130 0.93 -7.61 0.92
CA PHE A 130 2.03 -6.99 1.64
C PHE A 130 2.87 -8.06 2.34
N HIS A 131 4.18 -7.90 2.28
CA HIS A 131 5.11 -8.73 3.01
C HIS A 131 6.16 -7.86 3.71
N ALA A 132 6.56 -8.27 4.90
CA ALA A 132 7.57 -7.56 5.68
C ALA A 132 8.40 -8.50 6.54
N GLU A 133 9.67 -8.16 6.71
CA GLU A 133 10.56 -8.80 7.68
C GLU A 133 10.30 -8.20 9.07
N LEU A 134 9.46 -8.86 9.85
CA LEU A 134 9.06 -8.40 11.18
C LEU A 134 9.53 -9.40 12.25
N ASN A 135 9.98 -8.89 13.38
CA ASN A 135 10.11 -9.75 14.56
C ASN A 135 8.70 -10.05 15.15
N LEU A 136 8.63 -11.03 16.04
CA LEU A 136 7.35 -11.49 16.60
C LEU A 136 6.55 -10.36 17.28
N MET A 137 7.23 -9.46 18.00
CA MET A 137 6.58 -8.32 18.66
C MET A 137 5.99 -7.35 17.65
N MET A 138 6.75 -6.96 16.63
CA MET A 138 6.29 -6.09 15.53
C MET A 138 5.12 -6.73 14.78
N LYS A 139 5.18 -8.03 14.51
CA LYS A 139 4.08 -8.76 13.87
C LYS A 139 2.79 -8.66 14.68
N MET A 140 2.88 -8.86 15.99
CA MET A 140 1.70 -8.75 16.88
C MET A 140 1.16 -7.32 16.94
N MET A 141 2.03 -6.31 16.97
CA MET A 141 1.62 -4.90 17.06
C MET A 141 1.11 -4.32 15.74
N LEU A 142 1.76 -4.64 14.62
CA LEU A 142 1.56 -3.98 13.34
C LEU A 142 0.69 -4.79 12.37
N GLY A 143 0.73 -6.13 12.44
CA GLY A 143 0.08 -6.97 11.44
C GLY A 143 -1.42 -6.71 11.28
N GLY A 144 -2.14 -6.55 12.40
CA GLY A 144 -3.57 -6.21 12.39
C GLY A 144 -3.83 -4.80 11.84
N LYS A 145 -3.01 -3.82 12.23
CA LYS A 145 -3.14 -2.42 11.79
C LYS A 145 -2.85 -2.26 10.31
N ILE A 146 -1.83 -2.98 9.79
CA ILE A 146 -1.49 -2.98 8.35
C ILE A 146 -2.67 -3.54 7.56
N ARG A 147 -3.22 -4.69 7.97
CA ARG A 147 -4.39 -5.29 7.32
C ARG A 147 -5.59 -4.36 7.33
N GLU A 148 -5.87 -3.73 8.47
CA GLU A 148 -6.97 -2.78 8.59
C GLU A 148 -6.79 -1.57 7.66
N ALA A 149 -5.58 -1.01 7.58
CA ALA A 149 -5.28 0.10 6.68
C ALA A 149 -5.46 -0.28 5.20
N MET A 150 -4.98 -1.47 4.80
CA MET A 150 -5.18 -1.98 3.44
C MET A 150 -6.67 -2.21 3.13
N ASN A 151 -7.42 -2.77 4.08
CA ASN A 151 -8.86 -2.98 3.91
C ASN A 151 -9.63 -1.66 3.77
N LYS A 152 -9.26 -0.63 4.56
CA LYS A 152 -9.84 0.72 4.43
C LYS A 152 -9.54 1.34 3.06
N MET A 153 -8.34 1.12 2.51
CA MET A 153 -8.00 1.56 1.16
C MET A 153 -8.90 0.89 0.13
N VAL A 154 -9.09 -0.44 0.21
CA VAL A 154 -10.00 -1.18 -0.67
C VAL A 154 -11.42 -0.65 -0.57
N ASP A 155 -11.95 -0.47 0.67
CA ASP A 155 -13.30 0.08 0.89
C ASP A 155 -13.47 1.48 0.33
N GLY A 156 -12.45 2.32 0.51
CA GLY A 156 -12.44 3.67 -0.02
C GLY A 156 -12.53 3.70 -1.54
N LEU A 157 -11.76 2.83 -2.23
CA LEU A 157 -11.81 2.72 -3.68
C LEU A 157 -13.16 2.22 -4.19
N VAL A 158 -13.73 1.20 -3.55
CA VAL A 158 -15.07 0.70 -3.88
C VAL A 158 -16.11 1.80 -3.71
N ALA A 159 -16.12 2.47 -2.55
CA ALA A 159 -17.07 3.55 -2.27
C ALA A 159 -16.95 4.70 -3.29
N MET A 160 -15.73 5.16 -3.58
CA MET A 160 -15.51 6.23 -4.56
C MET A 160 -15.94 5.83 -5.97
N SER A 161 -15.70 4.57 -6.37
CA SER A 161 -16.09 4.07 -7.69
C SER A 161 -17.62 4.00 -7.88
N GLU A 162 -18.35 3.89 -6.79
CA GLU A 162 -19.82 3.89 -6.74
C GLU A 162 -20.42 5.28 -6.45
N GLY A 163 -19.57 6.32 -6.40
CA GLY A 163 -19.99 7.69 -6.07
C GLY A 163 -20.37 7.89 -4.60
N ARG A 164 -20.05 6.93 -3.73
CA ARG A 164 -20.24 7.03 -2.29
C ARG A 164 -19.04 7.66 -1.61
N MET A 165 -19.25 8.24 -0.45
CA MET A 165 -18.15 8.76 0.37
C MET A 165 -17.45 7.61 1.09
N PRO A 166 -16.09 7.55 1.06
CA PRO A 166 -15.33 6.68 1.94
C PRO A 166 -15.50 7.11 3.40
N ASP A 167 -15.64 6.14 4.30
CA ASP A 167 -15.68 6.40 5.73
C ASP A 167 -14.40 7.11 6.22
N GLY A 168 -14.56 8.22 6.94
CA GLY A 168 -13.45 8.98 7.53
C GLY A 168 -12.83 10.06 6.64
N ILE A 169 -13.39 10.35 5.46
CA ILE A 169 -13.04 11.52 4.64
C ILE A 169 -14.19 12.54 4.78
N ASP A 170 -13.85 13.79 5.17
CA ASP A 170 -14.83 14.84 5.30
C ASP A 170 -15.32 15.37 3.94
N GLU A 171 -16.55 15.95 3.95
CA GLU A 171 -17.19 16.50 2.74
C GLU A 171 -16.38 17.60 2.06
N GLU A 172 -15.62 18.36 2.83
CA GLU A 172 -14.83 19.47 2.32
C GLU A 172 -13.64 18.97 1.49
N THR A 173 -12.98 17.91 1.94
CA THR A 173 -11.88 17.24 1.22
C THR A 173 -12.36 16.69 -0.11
N ILE A 174 -13.55 16.08 -0.15
CA ILE A 174 -14.14 15.54 -1.39
C ILE A 174 -14.56 16.66 -2.35
N ARG A 175 -15.16 17.76 -1.84
CA ARG A 175 -15.50 18.88 -2.68
C ARG A 175 -14.29 19.45 -3.39
N LYS A 176 -13.17 19.63 -2.66
CA LYS A 176 -11.89 20.07 -3.22
C LYS A 176 -11.34 19.09 -4.26
N MET A 177 -11.51 17.78 -4.05
CA MET A 177 -11.14 16.76 -5.04
C MET A 177 -12.00 16.85 -6.30
N LYS A 178 -13.31 16.96 -6.16
CA LYS A 178 -14.24 17.10 -7.30
C LYS A 178 -13.98 18.36 -8.13
N GLU A 179 -13.70 19.49 -7.48
CA GLU A 179 -13.36 20.75 -8.16
C GLU A 179 -12.06 20.62 -8.97
N LYS A 180 -11.06 19.91 -8.44
CA LYS A 180 -9.78 19.66 -9.16
C LYS A 180 -9.89 18.64 -10.28
N LEU A 181 -10.76 17.64 -10.16
CA LEU A 181 -10.98 16.61 -11.19
C LEU A 181 -12.00 17.04 -12.26
N GLY A 182 -12.89 17.97 -11.93
CA GLY A 182 -13.91 18.51 -12.85
C GLY A 182 -13.50 19.79 -13.59
N GLY A 183 -12.32 20.33 -13.37
CA GLY A 183 -11.87 21.61 -13.88
C GLY A 183 -11.23 21.58 -15.28
N ASN A 184 -11.54 20.59 -16.13
CA ASN A 184 -11.13 20.57 -17.54
C ASN A 184 -12.32 20.18 -18.42
N GLN A 185 -13.23 21.12 -18.61
CA GLN A 185 -14.10 21.19 -19.79
C GLN A 185 -13.76 22.41 -20.60
#